data_085a5190fa2b850c0c72e2ca0c3e82f5
#
_entry.id   085a5190fa2b850c0c72e2ca0c3e82f5
#
_cell.length_a   1.000
_cell.length_b   1.000
_cell.length_c   1.000
_cell.angle_alpha   90.00
_cell.angle_beta   90.00
_cell.angle_gamma   90.00
#
_symmetry.space_group_name_H-M   'P 1'
#
loop_
_entity.id
_entity.type
_entity.pdbx_description
1 polymer ?
#
loop_
_entity_poly.entity_id
_entity_poly.type
_entity_poly.pdbx_seq_one_letter_code
_entity_poly.pdbx_strand_id
1 'polypeptide(L)'
;LGVSRSTVSMWEIGASQPDNDNLLQLAQILNISLDVLLGNDASSAEDASYVLPVQIKRVPLLGNIACGEPIFAEEEHGEYIYTSDALDVDFCLRAQGDSMIGARIYDGDIVFVRRQDMVDDGEIAAVLIGDEATLKRVRYDKEAETLSLYPENPKYKTMHFSGEELEEIKILGKAIAFQSVIQ
;
A
#
# COMPACT_ATOMS: atom_id res chain seq x y z
N LEU A 1 -31.20 -17.42 -3.72
CA LEU A 1 -32.24 -17.16 -4.75
C LEU A 1 -33.69 -17.34 -4.23
N GLY A 2 -33.96 -18.14 -3.20
CA GLY A 2 -35.32 -18.42 -2.70
C GLY A 2 -36.23 -19.16 -3.69
N VAL A 3 -35.72 -19.66 -4.79
CA VAL A 3 -36.47 -20.44 -5.80
C VAL A 3 -36.28 -21.95 -5.61
N SER A 4 -37.21 -22.73 -6.14
CA SER A 4 -37.16 -24.22 -6.05
C SER A 4 -36.04 -24.77 -6.96
N ARG A 5 -35.54 -25.98 -6.60
CA ARG A 5 -34.55 -26.68 -7.44
C ARG A 5 -35.09 -26.97 -8.84
N SER A 6 -36.40 -27.26 -8.96
CA SER A 6 -37.04 -27.48 -10.26
C SER A 6 -37.06 -26.20 -11.12
N THR A 7 -37.21 -25.02 -10.51
CA THR A 7 -37.13 -23.74 -11.22
C THR A 7 -35.75 -23.51 -11.83
N VAL A 8 -34.70 -23.76 -11.06
CA VAL A 8 -33.32 -23.67 -11.56
C VAL A 8 -33.07 -24.64 -12.70
N SER A 9 -33.53 -25.87 -12.55
CA SER A 9 -33.41 -26.87 -13.62
C SER A 9 -34.13 -26.48 -14.92
N MET A 10 -35.25 -25.77 -14.81
CA MET A 10 -35.98 -25.26 -15.98
C MET A 10 -35.19 -24.15 -16.70
N TRP A 11 -34.44 -23.33 -15.94
CA TRP A 11 -33.53 -22.32 -16.50
C TRP A 11 -32.33 -22.94 -17.22
N GLU A 12 -31.72 -23.97 -16.61
CA GLU A 12 -30.59 -24.71 -17.17
C GLU A 12 -30.87 -25.37 -18.50
N ILE A 13 -32.09 -25.88 -18.69
CA ILE A 13 -32.54 -26.53 -19.96
C ILE A 13 -33.21 -25.54 -20.92
N GLY A 14 -33.26 -24.23 -20.57
CA GLY A 14 -33.87 -23.20 -21.41
C GLY A 14 -35.41 -23.25 -21.51
N ALA A 15 -36.07 -24.01 -20.65
CA ALA A 15 -37.55 -24.15 -20.64
C ALA A 15 -38.25 -22.92 -20.02
N SER A 16 -37.54 -22.15 -19.22
CA SER A 16 -37.95 -20.83 -18.71
C SER A 16 -36.72 -19.94 -18.52
N GLN A 17 -36.94 -18.64 -18.33
CA GLN A 17 -35.85 -17.68 -18.04
C GLN A 17 -36.03 -17.12 -16.62
N PRO A 18 -34.96 -16.83 -15.90
CA PRO A 18 -35.01 -16.10 -14.65
C PRO A 18 -35.52 -14.67 -14.91
N ASP A 19 -36.29 -14.16 -13.96
CA ASP A 19 -36.67 -12.73 -13.97
C ASP A 19 -35.46 -11.82 -13.61
N ASN A 20 -35.65 -10.52 -13.74
CA ASN A 20 -34.56 -9.55 -13.49
C ASN A 20 -34.02 -9.61 -12.07
N ASP A 21 -34.85 -9.86 -11.06
CA ASP A 21 -34.40 -9.93 -9.67
C ASP A 21 -33.54 -11.18 -9.44
N ASN A 22 -33.94 -12.31 -10.03
CA ASN A 22 -33.15 -13.54 -9.97
C ASN A 22 -31.84 -13.44 -10.77
N LEU A 23 -31.83 -12.72 -11.91
CA LEU A 23 -30.61 -12.45 -12.68
C LEU A 23 -29.61 -11.62 -11.90
N LEU A 24 -30.06 -10.55 -11.21
CA LEU A 24 -29.19 -9.74 -10.34
C LEU A 24 -28.60 -10.55 -9.19
N GLN A 25 -29.42 -11.38 -8.53
CA GLN A 25 -28.96 -12.25 -7.47
C GLN A 25 -27.98 -13.33 -7.97
N LEU A 26 -28.22 -13.90 -9.15
CA LEU A 26 -27.30 -14.84 -9.80
C LEU A 26 -25.96 -14.21 -10.08
N ALA A 27 -25.95 -13.01 -10.68
CA ALA A 27 -24.73 -12.26 -10.96
C ALA A 27 -23.91 -12.02 -9.67
N GLN A 28 -24.56 -11.64 -8.57
CA GLN A 28 -23.91 -11.47 -7.26
C GLN A 28 -23.37 -12.78 -6.69
N ILE A 29 -24.15 -13.85 -6.72
CA ILE A 29 -23.74 -15.18 -6.18
C ILE A 29 -22.56 -15.74 -6.97
N LEU A 30 -22.57 -15.57 -8.29
CA LEU A 30 -21.52 -16.06 -9.19
C LEU A 30 -20.32 -15.09 -9.28
N ASN A 31 -20.43 -13.91 -8.69
CA ASN A 31 -19.45 -12.84 -8.74
C ASN A 31 -19.04 -12.46 -10.18
N ILE A 32 -20.03 -12.35 -11.06
CA ILE A 32 -19.87 -11.93 -12.47
C ILE A 32 -20.75 -10.72 -12.75
N SER A 33 -20.46 -9.98 -13.84
CA SER A 33 -21.33 -8.89 -14.26
C SER A 33 -22.64 -9.43 -14.86
N LEU A 34 -23.70 -8.62 -14.84
CA LEU A 34 -24.97 -8.98 -15.47
C LEU A 34 -24.82 -9.14 -16.99
N ASP A 35 -23.92 -8.35 -17.62
CA ASP A 35 -23.63 -8.42 -19.05
C ASP A 35 -22.97 -9.76 -19.42
N VAL A 36 -22.01 -10.22 -18.60
CA VAL A 36 -21.42 -11.58 -18.76
C VAL A 36 -22.49 -12.67 -18.61
N LEU A 37 -23.36 -12.53 -17.62
CA LEU A 37 -24.44 -13.52 -17.37
C LEU A 37 -25.43 -13.56 -18.55
N LEU A 38 -25.68 -12.42 -19.20
CA LEU A 38 -26.58 -12.30 -20.36
C LEU A 38 -25.89 -12.60 -21.70
N GLY A 39 -24.57 -12.87 -21.70
CA GLY A 39 -23.80 -13.16 -22.91
C GLY A 39 -23.58 -11.92 -23.81
N ASN A 40 -23.73 -10.72 -23.25
CA ASN A 40 -23.55 -9.46 -23.99
C ASN A 40 -22.09 -9.01 -24.08
N ASP A 41 -21.19 -9.58 -23.28
CA ASP A 41 -19.75 -9.31 -23.38
C ASP A 41 -19.15 -10.11 -24.54
N ALA A 42 -18.62 -9.38 -25.49
CA ALA A 42 -17.88 -9.95 -26.64
C ALA A 42 -16.48 -10.49 -26.25
N SER A 43 -16.08 -10.40 -24.99
CA SER A 43 -14.90 -11.05 -24.45
C SER A 43 -15.30 -12.46 -24.01
N SER A 44 -14.76 -13.45 -24.70
CA SER A 44 -14.91 -14.87 -24.39
C SER A 44 -14.71 -15.13 -22.90
N ALA A 45 -15.50 -16.01 -22.32
CA ALA A 45 -15.41 -16.41 -20.90
C ALA A 45 -14.00 -16.91 -20.47
N GLU A 46 -13.09 -17.12 -21.43
CA GLU A 46 -11.69 -17.46 -21.21
C GLU A 46 -10.84 -16.24 -20.79
N ASP A 47 -11.20 -15.01 -21.20
CA ASP A 47 -10.47 -13.80 -20.82
C ASP A 47 -10.95 -13.18 -19.50
N ALA A 48 -12.18 -13.40 -19.08
CA ALA A 48 -12.71 -12.90 -17.80
C ALA A 48 -12.07 -13.59 -16.57
N SER A 49 -11.46 -14.77 -16.75
CA SER A 49 -10.76 -15.52 -15.70
C SER A 49 -9.49 -14.85 -15.20
N TYR A 50 -8.94 -13.88 -15.93
CA TYR A 50 -7.67 -13.20 -15.59
C TYR A 50 -7.82 -11.77 -15.09
N VAL A 51 -9.00 -11.19 -15.14
CA VAL A 51 -9.25 -9.85 -14.58
C VAL A 51 -9.64 -10.00 -13.12
N LEU A 52 -8.66 -10.16 -12.26
CA LEU A 52 -8.87 -9.99 -10.83
C LEU A 52 -9.24 -8.51 -10.59
N PRO A 53 -10.37 -8.22 -9.93
CA PRO A 53 -10.68 -6.83 -9.57
C PRO A 53 -9.58 -6.31 -8.67
N VAL A 54 -8.80 -5.35 -9.16
CA VAL A 54 -7.81 -4.66 -8.35
C VAL A 54 -8.58 -3.77 -7.38
N GLN A 55 -8.62 -4.16 -6.12
CA GLN A 55 -9.13 -3.29 -5.08
C GLN A 55 -8.12 -2.17 -4.84
N ILE A 56 -8.63 -0.93 -4.86
CA ILE A 56 -7.82 0.27 -4.67
C ILE A 56 -8.13 0.83 -3.28
N LYS A 57 -7.09 1.13 -2.52
CA LYS A 57 -7.18 1.87 -1.27
C LYS A 57 -6.52 3.24 -1.39
N ARG A 58 -6.99 4.19 -0.60
CA ARG A 58 -6.33 5.48 -0.44
C ARG A 58 -5.43 5.45 0.80
N VAL A 59 -4.23 5.98 0.65
CA VAL A 59 -3.21 6.02 1.71
C VAL A 59 -2.81 7.47 1.93
N PRO A 60 -2.77 7.98 3.17
CA PRO A 60 -2.42 9.37 3.43
C PRO A 60 -0.97 9.65 3.03
N LEU A 61 -0.75 10.77 2.35
CA LEU A 61 0.59 11.32 2.10
C LEU A 61 0.90 12.29 3.24
N LEU A 62 1.84 11.90 4.09
CA LEU A 62 2.28 12.73 5.19
C LEU A 62 3.29 13.75 4.68
N GLY A 63 3.05 15.01 5.01
CA GLY A 63 3.98 16.12 4.75
C GLY A 63 5.14 16.15 5.75
N ASN A 64 5.40 17.32 6.32
CA ASN A 64 6.37 17.45 7.42
C ASN A 64 5.79 16.79 8.67
N ILE A 65 6.49 15.79 9.18
CA ILE A 65 6.13 15.13 10.43
C ILE A 65 6.61 16.02 11.57
N ALA A 66 5.68 16.75 12.21
CA ALA A 66 5.97 17.52 13.41
C ALA A 66 5.91 16.62 14.65
N CYS A 67 6.86 16.83 15.57
CA CYS A 67 6.91 16.09 16.85
C CYS A 67 5.65 16.31 17.70
N GLY A 68 5.16 15.21 18.28
CA GLY A 68 4.24 15.24 19.43
C GLY A 68 2.76 15.08 19.13
N GLU A 69 2.33 15.23 17.88
CA GLU A 69 0.95 14.93 17.48
C GLU A 69 0.89 13.53 16.84
N PRO A 70 -0.20 12.76 17.04
CA PRO A 70 -0.39 11.53 16.27
C PRO A 70 -0.42 11.90 14.79
N ILE A 71 0.53 11.40 14.03
CA ILE A 71 0.69 11.58 12.56
C ILE A 71 -0.62 11.25 11.78
N PHE A 72 -1.64 10.80 12.46
CA PHE A 72 -2.88 10.22 11.98
C PHE A 72 -4.15 10.91 12.50
N ALA A 73 -4.04 12.14 13.01
CA ALA A 73 -5.25 12.96 13.14
C ALA A 73 -5.82 13.09 11.71
N GLU A 74 -7.08 12.66 11.55
CA GLU A 74 -7.85 12.80 10.31
C GLU A 74 -7.86 14.28 9.91
N GLU A 75 -6.85 14.70 9.14
CA GLU A 75 -6.91 15.98 8.47
C GLU A 75 -7.91 15.81 7.33
N GLU A 76 -9.09 16.41 7.49
CA GLU A 76 -10.12 16.47 6.44
C GLU A 76 -9.60 17.05 5.10
N HIS A 77 -8.36 17.53 5.06
CA HIS A 77 -7.70 18.18 3.92
C HIS A 77 -6.35 17.55 3.53
N GLY A 78 -6.03 16.35 4.03
CA GLY A 78 -4.78 15.65 3.69
C GLY A 78 -4.70 15.23 2.22
N GLU A 79 -3.50 15.22 1.65
CA GLU A 79 -3.23 14.62 0.34
C GLU A 79 -3.25 13.09 0.48
N TYR A 80 -3.88 12.39 -0.47
CA TYR A 80 -3.96 10.92 -0.48
C TYR A 80 -3.41 10.36 -1.78
N ILE A 81 -2.74 9.23 -1.67
CA ILE A 81 -2.25 8.45 -2.81
C ILE A 81 -3.10 7.19 -2.96
N TYR A 82 -3.46 6.85 -4.18
CA TYR A 82 -4.19 5.62 -4.48
C TYR A 82 -3.20 4.50 -4.82
N THR A 83 -3.40 3.34 -4.20
CA THR A 83 -2.59 2.14 -4.44
C THR A 83 -3.43 0.89 -4.40
N SER A 84 -2.87 -0.25 -4.84
CA SER A 84 -3.51 -1.54 -4.71
C SER A 84 -3.68 -1.92 -3.23
N ASP A 85 -4.84 -2.46 -2.87
CA ASP A 85 -5.11 -3.00 -1.53
C ASP A 85 -4.19 -4.19 -1.17
N ALA A 86 -3.67 -4.87 -2.20
CA ALA A 86 -2.68 -5.93 -2.02
C ALA A 86 -1.33 -5.44 -1.45
N LEU A 87 -1.06 -4.12 -1.53
CA LEU A 87 0.14 -3.52 -0.95
C LEU A 87 -0.14 -3.17 0.52
N ASP A 88 0.55 -3.86 1.43
CA ASP A 88 0.42 -3.66 2.88
C ASP A 88 1.17 -2.39 3.30
N VAL A 89 0.48 -1.24 3.23
CA VAL A 89 1.01 0.10 3.55
C VAL A 89 -0.01 0.91 4.33
N ASP A 90 0.48 1.77 5.21
CA ASP A 90 -0.33 2.59 6.12
C ASP A 90 -0.26 4.07 5.78
N PHE A 91 0.87 4.56 5.27
CA PHE A 91 1.06 5.95 4.88
C PHE A 91 2.11 6.10 3.79
N CYS A 92 2.18 7.27 3.18
CA CYS A 92 3.20 7.64 2.22
C CYS A 92 4.01 8.83 2.71
N LEU A 93 5.25 8.92 2.24
CA LEU A 93 6.13 10.08 2.40
C LEU A 93 6.61 10.54 1.03
N ARG A 94 6.78 11.85 0.86
CA ARG A 94 7.47 12.40 -0.31
C ARG A 94 8.96 12.46 0.00
N ALA A 95 9.77 11.75 -0.77
CA ALA A 95 11.22 11.80 -0.66
C ALA A 95 11.73 13.21 -0.97
N GLN A 96 12.70 13.69 -0.18
CA GLN A 96 13.34 14.97 -0.38
C GLN A 96 14.85 14.80 -0.48
N GLY A 97 15.44 15.45 -1.48
CA GLY A 97 16.86 15.41 -1.75
C GLY A 97 17.35 14.10 -2.38
N ASP A 98 18.66 13.91 -2.37
CA ASP A 98 19.34 12.84 -3.09
C ASP A 98 20.00 11.79 -2.18
N SER A 99 19.66 11.76 -0.89
CA SER A 99 20.32 10.87 0.08
C SER A 99 20.08 9.36 -0.17
N MET A 100 19.04 9.02 -0.93
CA MET A 100 18.61 7.63 -1.17
C MET A 100 18.72 7.18 -2.65
N ILE A 101 19.46 7.91 -3.49
CA ILE A 101 19.57 7.63 -4.93
C ILE A 101 20.17 6.27 -5.25
N GLY A 102 21.05 5.73 -4.40
CA GLY A 102 21.61 4.38 -4.55
C GLY A 102 20.55 3.27 -4.38
N ALA A 103 19.47 3.56 -3.66
CA ALA A 103 18.30 2.72 -3.57
C ALA A 103 17.24 3.03 -4.66
N ARG A 104 17.57 3.89 -5.65
CA ARG A 104 16.69 4.37 -6.73
C ARG A 104 15.50 5.18 -6.25
N ILE A 105 15.58 5.77 -5.07
CA ILE A 105 14.59 6.70 -4.54
C ILE A 105 15.13 8.11 -4.79
N TYR A 106 14.41 8.88 -5.61
CA TYR A 106 14.81 10.21 -6.06
C TYR A 106 13.97 11.29 -5.39
N ASP A 107 14.44 12.52 -5.50
CA ASP A 107 13.69 13.69 -5.02
C ASP A 107 12.30 13.76 -5.66
N GLY A 108 11.27 13.94 -4.83
CA GLY A 108 9.86 13.98 -5.24
C GLY A 108 9.15 12.63 -5.33
N ASP A 109 9.87 11.50 -5.22
CA ASP A 109 9.26 10.18 -5.23
C ASP A 109 8.30 10.00 -4.05
N ILE A 110 7.23 9.25 -4.27
CA ILE A 110 6.30 8.84 -3.23
C ILE A 110 6.73 7.49 -2.68
N VAL A 111 7.09 7.44 -1.41
CA VAL A 111 7.51 6.21 -0.72
C VAL A 111 6.36 5.69 0.13
N PHE A 112 5.97 4.44 -0.11
CA PHE A 112 4.93 3.72 0.60
C PHE A 112 5.51 3.04 1.82
N VAL A 113 4.96 3.31 3.00
CA VAL A 113 5.50 2.87 4.28
C VAL A 113 4.46 2.04 5.03
N ARG A 114 4.88 0.87 5.51
CA ARG A 114 4.13 0.08 6.48
C ARG A 114 4.57 0.47 7.88
N ARG A 115 3.62 0.82 8.74
CA ARG A 115 3.89 1.22 10.12
C ARG A 115 4.42 0.07 10.94
N GLN A 116 5.56 0.27 11.55
CA GLN A 116 6.14 -0.65 12.54
C GLN A 116 7.24 0.06 13.32
N ASP A 117 7.39 -0.29 14.58
CA ASP A 117 8.36 0.35 15.48
C ASP A 117 9.79 -0.19 15.31
N MET A 118 9.96 -1.26 14.55
CA MET A 118 11.24 -1.88 14.25
C MET A 118 11.26 -2.38 12.80
N VAL A 119 12.45 -2.42 12.21
CA VAL A 119 12.72 -3.01 10.89
C VAL A 119 13.86 -4.01 11.01
N ASP A 120 13.98 -4.93 10.06
CA ASP A 120 15.10 -5.87 10.04
C ASP A 120 16.40 -5.16 9.63
N ASP A 121 17.53 -5.72 10.04
CA ASP A 121 18.86 -5.19 9.69
C ASP A 121 19.03 -5.09 8.18
N GLY A 122 19.44 -3.92 7.72
CA GLY A 122 19.62 -3.62 6.30
C GLY A 122 18.38 -3.16 5.55
N GLU A 123 17.23 -3.03 6.18
CA GLU A 123 16.01 -2.51 5.55
C GLU A 123 16.02 -0.97 5.49
N ILE A 124 15.25 -0.43 4.54
CA ILE A 124 15.01 1.01 4.44
C ILE A 124 13.79 1.37 5.27
N ALA A 125 13.94 2.33 6.14
CA ALA A 125 12.89 2.81 7.03
C ALA A 125 12.67 4.32 6.92
N ALA A 126 11.45 4.71 7.20
CA ALA A 126 11.13 6.07 7.61
C ALA A 126 11.51 6.21 9.09
N VAL A 127 12.40 7.14 9.39
CA VAL A 127 12.94 7.38 10.72
C VAL A 127 12.73 8.83 11.10
N LEU A 128 12.24 9.06 12.29
CA LEU A 128 12.17 10.39 12.91
C LEU A 128 13.43 10.59 13.75
N ILE A 129 14.12 11.71 13.52
CA ILE A 129 15.30 12.14 14.27
C ILE A 129 14.97 13.52 14.82
N GLY A 130 14.74 13.61 16.13
CA GLY A 130 14.16 14.83 16.70
C GLY A 130 12.81 15.14 16.04
N ASP A 131 12.73 16.24 15.29
CA ASP A 131 11.51 16.72 14.63
C ASP A 131 11.49 16.45 13.11
N GLU A 132 12.46 15.75 12.57
CA GLU A 132 12.60 15.57 11.13
C GLU A 132 12.48 14.10 10.72
N ALA A 133 11.54 13.83 9.80
CA ALA A 133 11.43 12.50 9.20
C ALA A 133 12.38 12.35 8.02
N THR A 134 13.07 11.22 7.96
CA THR A 134 14.02 10.91 6.90
C THR A 134 13.94 9.44 6.49
N LEU A 135 14.40 9.13 5.27
CA LEU A 135 14.58 7.75 4.81
C LEU A 135 16.04 7.36 4.94
N LYS A 136 16.32 6.24 5.58
CA LYS A 136 17.67 5.67 5.72
C LYS A 136 17.61 4.15 5.70
N ARG A 137 18.74 3.54 5.32
CA ARG A 137 18.94 2.12 5.58
C ARG A 137 19.37 1.94 7.02
N VAL A 138 18.63 1.11 7.75
CA VAL A 138 18.85 0.86 9.18
C VAL A 138 19.79 -0.32 9.37
N ARG A 139 20.73 -0.20 10.28
CA ARG A 139 21.58 -1.30 10.76
C ARG A 139 21.72 -1.26 12.27
N TYR A 140 21.64 -2.46 12.84
CA TYR A 140 21.80 -2.66 14.28
C TYR A 140 23.11 -3.39 14.58
N ASP A 141 23.89 -2.86 15.49
CA ASP A 141 24.98 -3.59 16.13
C ASP A 141 24.55 -3.95 17.54
N LYS A 142 24.23 -5.24 17.73
CA LYS A 142 23.75 -5.75 19.02
C LYS A 142 24.83 -5.85 20.09
N GLU A 143 26.11 -6.00 19.67
CA GLU A 143 27.24 -6.08 20.59
C GLU A 143 27.64 -4.69 21.10
N ALA A 144 27.60 -3.69 20.21
CA ALA A 144 27.90 -2.31 20.52
C ALA A 144 26.67 -1.52 21.02
N GLU A 145 25.47 -2.12 21.01
CA GLU A 145 24.19 -1.45 21.32
C GLU A 145 24.01 -0.14 20.54
N THR A 146 24.33 -0.18 19.23
CA THR A 146 24.25 0.99 18.35
C THR A 146 23.26 0.81 17.23
N LEU A 147 22.59 1.91 16.87
CA LEU A 147 21.78 2.06 15.68
C LEU A 147 22.54 2.93 14.68
N SER A 148 22.68 2.43 13.46
CA SER A 148 23.33 3.16 12.37
C SER A 148 22.35 3.41 11.25
N LEU A 149 22.26 4.67 10.79
CA LEU A 149 21.41 5.12 9.71
C LEU A 149 22.28 5.48 8.50
N TYR A 150 22.20 4.61 7.48
CA TYR A 150 23.01 4.75 6.25
C TYR A 150 22.22 5.46 5.16
N PRO A 151 22.75 6.56 4.62
CA PRO A 151 22.27 7.08 3.35
C PRO A 151 22.70 6.15 2.21
N GLU A 152 21.91 6.08 1.17
CA GLU A 152 22.21 5.38 -0.07
C GLU A 152 22.87 6.32 -1.11
N ASN A 153 23.64 7.29 -0.63
CA ASN A 153 24.43 8.21 -1.44
C ASN A 153 25.73 8.52 -0.70
N PRO A 154 26.90 8.19 -1.29
CA PRO A 154 28.21 8.40 -0.65
C PRO A 154 28.56 9.86 -0.31
N LYS A 155 27.81 10.84 -0.84
CA LYS A 155 27.97 12.26 -0.48
C LYS A 155 27.60 12.54 0.98
N TYR A 156 26.76 11.70 1.58
CA TYR A 156 26.26 11.87 2.94
C TYR A 156 26.96 10.92 3.90
N LYS A 157 27.13 11.38 5.13
CA LYS A 157 27.72 10.57 6.18
C LYS A 157 26.69 9.66 6.83
N THR A 158 27.12 8.47 7.24
CA THR A 158 26.35 7.60 8.13
C THR A 158 26.20 8.28 9.48
N MET A 159 25.02 8.14 10.08
CA MET A 159 24.74 8.58 11.44
C MET A 159 24.75 7.37 12.35
N HIS A 160 25.40 7.52 13.51
CA HIS A 160 25.50 6.45 14.54
C HIS A 160 24.93 6.99 15.82
N PHE A 161 24.09 6.21 16.47
CA PHE A 161 23.40 6.55 17.72
C PHE A 161 23.60 5.45 18.74
N SER A 162 23.82 5.83 19.99
CA SER A 162 24.06 4.92 21.12
C SER A 162 23.56 5.53 22.43
N GLY A 163 23.29 4.70 23.41
CA GLY A 163 22.86 5.14 24.74
C GLY A 163 21.63 6.06 24.70
N GLU A 164 21.75 7.24 25.34
CA GLU A 164 20.65 8.22 25.46
C GLU A 164 20.22 8.80 24.11
N GLU A 165 21.09 8.84 23.10
CA GLU A 165 20.76 9.35 21.76
C GLU A 165 19.69 8.50 21.05
N LEU A 166 19.55 7.22 21.42
CA LEU A 166 18.54 6.34 20.87
C LEU A 166 17.12 6.76 21.23
N GLU A 167 16.93 7.50 22.32
CA GLU A 167 15.62 8.00 22.75
C GLU A 167 15.07 9.10 21.81
N GLU A 168 15.97 9.78 21.07
CA GLU A 168 15.60 10.80 20.08
C GLU A 168 15.26 10.21 18.71
N ILE A 169 15.45 8.89 18.55
CA ILE A 169 15.24 8.21 17.27
C ILE A 169 13.99 7.34 17.35
N LYS A 170 13.08 7.56 16.40
CA LYS A 170 11.88 6.74 16.29
C LYS A 170 11.75 6.17 14.89
N ILE A 171 11.65 4.85 14.78
CA ILE A 171 11.26 4.21 13.52
C ILE A 171 9.76 4.39 13.34
N LEU A 172 9.37 4.98 12.22
CA LEU A 172 7.97 5.21 11.85
C LEU A 172 7.40 4.03 11.06
N GLY A 173 8.27 3.33 10.32
CA GLY A 173 7.88 2.17 9.54
C GLY A 173 8.88 1.77 8.48
N LYS A 174 8.61 0.64 7.86
CA LYS A 174 9.39 0.05 6.76
C LYS A 174 8.94 0.62 5.41
N ALA A 175 9.88 1.06 4.60
CA ALA A 175 9.62 1.37 3.19
C ALA A 175 9.36 0.08 2.41
N ILE A 176 8.17 -0.03 1.81
CA ILE A 176 7.71 -1.24 1.09
C ILE A 176 7.88 -1.08 -0.40
N ALA A 177 7.56 0.11 -0.93
CA ALA A 177 7.62 0.42 -2.35
C ALA A 177 7.82 1.92 -2.54
N PHE A 178 8.11 2.33 -3.75
CA PHE A 178 8.09 3.74 -4.14
C PHE A 178 7.52 3.90 -5.55
N GLN A 179 7.04 5.08 -5.83
CA GLN A 179 6.52 5.50 -7.12
C GLN A 179 7.26 6.74 -7.57
N SER A 180 7.88 6.66 -8.75
CA SER A 180 8.56 7.78 -9.42
C SER A 180 7.73 8.30 -10.58
N VAL A 181 7.81 9.60 -10.81
CA VAL A 181 7.26 10.25 -12.00
C VAL A 181 8.39 10.45 -13.00
N ILE A 182 8.20 9.98 -14.23
CA ILE A 182 9.15 10.24 -15.32
C ILE A 182 9.05 11.72 -15.68
N GLN A 183 10.16 12.43 -15.59
CA GLN A 183 10.29 13.85 -15.95
C GLN A 183 10.86 13.98 -17.37
#